data_954500b4e39cff51b9c7ae55ffef3485
#
_entry.id   954500b4e39cff51b9c7ae55ffef3485
#
_cell.length_a   1.000
_cell.length_b   1.000
_cell.length_c   1.000
_cell.angle_alpha   90.00
_cell.angle_beta   90.00
_cell.angle_gamma   90.00
#
_symmetry.space_group_name_H-M   'P 1'
#
loop_
_entity.id
_entity.type
_entity.pdbx_description
1 polymer ?
#
loop_
_entity_poly.entity_id
_entity_poly.type
_entity_poly.pdbx_seq_one_letter_code
_entity_poly.pdbx_strand_id
1 'polypeptide(L)'
;MHRDHPTTGQQTGSNGALPLRPASQVMQLERLGSFHQSRLSFMRTLVRRMVAENWQITSPVFDLDDQGYGTVVYEVQAKYGIFSYVLFSHFLDPENRNDRVIANQWDLTMALCEGTVDAAQIEFLRNNVPKQEAGRVDSRVLVLSRANRSARTFEYVVNELALGRQPDVDVIAEVGYLYRTTAAYGSGKLGMADWEKVRNKHPDFARPFAAEMFTCFMLRHFSMQQADYLAIKRSPKGAVSLHEDIKRYIGIGNSTGLGMAPFLINHPLLINQWIEMRETALARVVSASECGVDETTLTRLDLATQRVIQHLGEIITADERQNSSNALVRAELQLMHLWLQEQGAELANNHYVWADLIQYAEQSWRIETQEVINTLLIELYPELVDDLEEQMDVDESQQITPEMSVANLIEVIEDKYDWALAIDFSQYESMGTFWYRSQEKMEPRLGQTNIDMGMEKEMPLAIGRLVRECYDRLCGYNQVRTQQNVAHFIVHNPMYSGIVARIQTMAQSQYGEIRENLVHSDVLPIHLLRCKLSFFGVSKFDPRSRLWVRNTMFQGAPLISDFGKPFADDWQFPIKPVLTSG
;
A
#
# COMPACT_ATOMS: atom_id res chain seq x y z
N MET A 1 -42.85 -15.54 18.28
CA MET A 1 -42.31 -16.65 17.47
C MET A 1 -40.93 -16.95 18.01
N HIS A 2 -40.79 -18.02 18.79
CA HIS A 2 -39.52 -18.48 19.27
C HIS A 2 -38.74 -19.06 18.09
N ARG A 3 -37.51 -18.57 17.87
CA ARG A 3 -36.56 -19.17 16.95
C ARG A 3 -35.49 -19.91 17.78
N ASP A 4 -35.39 -21.18 17.54
CA ASP A 4 -34.37 -22.07 18.13
C ASP A 4 -32.98 -21.65 17.59
N HIS A 5 -32.06 -21.41 18.51
CA HIS A 5 -30.65 -21.22 18.22
C HIS A 5 -29.97 -22.59 17.98
N PRO A 6 -29.20 -22.78 16.92
CA PRO A 6 -28.35 -23.95 16.83
C PRO A 6 -27.17 -23.80 17.78
N THR A 7 -27.08 -24.72 18.73
CA THR A 7 -25.92 -24.91 19.60
C THR A 7 -24.72 -25.36 18.78
N THR A 8 -23.81 -24.46 18.49
CA THR A 8 -22.47 -24.79 18.01
C THR A 8 -21.60 -25.18 19.19
N GLY A 9 -21.01 -26.36 19.10
CA GLY A 9 -20.19 -26.97 20.14
C GLY A 9 -18.98 -26.09 20.48
N GLN A 10 -18.83 -25.78 21.76
CA GLN A 10 -17.64 -25.19 22.35
C GLN A 10 -16.46 -26.16 22.22
N GLN A 11 -15.48 -25.79 21.41
CA GLN A 11 -14.11 -26.27 21.59
C GLN A 11 -13.43 -25.37 22.62
N THR A 12 -13.39 -25.82 23.85
CA THR A 12 -12.53 -25.24 24.89
C THR A 12 -11.11 -25.75 24.69
N GLY A 13 -10.21 -24.86 24.30
CA GLY A 13 -8.78 -25.19 24.25
C GLY A 13 -7.91 -23.97 24.16
N SER A 14 -7.24 -23.66 25.26
CA SER A 14 -5.96 -22.99 25.42
C SER A 14 -5.77 -21.53 24.93
N ASN A 15 -5.36 -20.71 25.88
CA ASN A 15 -4.79 -19.35 25.73
C ASN A 15 -5.66 -18.35 24.96
N GLY A 16 -6.30 -17.48 25.66
CA GLY A 16 -7.03 -16.25 25.33
C GLY A 16 -6.79 -15.52 23.99
N ALA A 17 -6.47 -16.23 22.91
CA ALA A 17 -6.35 -15.67 21.59
C ALA A 17 -7.74 -15.40 21.00
N LEU A 18 -7.95 -14.19 20.54
CA LEU A 18 -9.17 -13.77 19.86
C LEU A 18 -9.35 -14.59 18.55
N PRO A 19 -10.58 -15.02 18.23
CA PRO A 19 -10.81 -15.78 17.01
C PRO A 19 -10.64 -14.89 15.78
N LEU A 20 -9.64 -15.19 14.95
CA LEU A 20 -9.43 -14.53 13.67
C LEU A 20 -10.28 -15.19 12.58
N ARG A 21 -10.67 -14.40 11.57
CA ARG A 21 -11.34 -14.97 10.40
C ARG A 21 -10.42 -16.00 9.72
N PRO A 22 -10.95 -17.12 9.22
CA PRO A 22 -10.12 -18.19 8.66
C PRO A 22 -9.47 -17.79 7.34
N ALA A 23 -8.29 -18.35 7.04
CA ALA A 23 -7.57 -18.10 5.79
C ALA A 23 -8.43 -18.41 4.54
N SER A 24 -9.31 -19.43 4.60
CA SER A 24 -10.23 -19.76 3.52
C SER A 24 -11.19 -18.61 3.15
N GLN A 25 -11.49 -17.73 4.10
CA GLN A 25 -12.32 -16.54 3.89
C GLN A 25 -11.47 -15.34 3.50
N VAL A 26 -10.40 -15.04 4.26
CA VAL A 26 -9.62 -13.81 4.12
C VAL A 26 -8.78 -13.81 2.84
N MET A 27 -8.20 -14.96 2.47
CA MET A 27 -7.29 -15.10 1.35
C MET A 27 -7.97 -15.32 0.00
N GLN A 28 -9.29 -15.12 -0.09
CA GLN A 28 -9.99 -15.10 -1.37
C GLN A 28 -9.58 -13.86 -2.18
N LEU A 29 -9.30 -14.03 -3.48
CA LEU A 29 -8.84 -12.94 -4.36
C LEU A 29 -9.81 -11.77 -4.39
N GLU A 30 -11.10 -12.05 -4.42
CA GLU A 30 -12.14 -11.02 -4.39
C GLU A 30 -12.07 -10.17 -3.12
N ARG A 31 -11.87 -10.80 -1.96
CA ARG A 31 -11.73 -10.12 -0.68
C ARG A 31 -10.43 -9.31 -0.61
N LEU A 32 -9.31 -9.89 -1.01
CA LEU A 32 -8.04 -9.17 -1.10
C LEU A 32 -8.13 -7.95 -2.04
N GLY A 33 -8.82 -8.11 -3.18
CA GLY A 33 -9.10 -7.03 -4.13
C GLY A 33 -10.09 -5.98 -3.63
N SER A 34 -10.73 -6.20 -2.47
CA SER A 34 -11.69 -5.29 -1.84
C SER A 34 -11.12 -4.52 -0.64
N PHE A 35 -9.87 -4.73 -0.28
CA PHE A 35 -9.25 -4.04 0.84
C PHE A 35 -9.11 -2.52 0.59
N HIS A 36 -9.24 -1.75 1.65
CA HIS A 36 -9.02 -0.31 1.68
C HIS A 36 -7.90 0.04 2.66
N GLN A 37 -7.34 1.25 2.51
CA GLN A 37 -6.38 1.76 3.48
C GLN A 37 -6.99 1.84 4.89
N SER A 38 -6.16 1.64 5.89
CA SER A 38 -6.54 1.74 7.30
C SER A 38 -5.43 2.40 8.11
N ARG A 39 -5.67 2.57 9.40
CA ARG A 39 -4.66 3.01 10.37
C ARG A 39 -3.37 2.20 10.31
N LEU A 40 -3.47 0.92 9.93
CA LEU A 40 -2.36 -0.02 9.84
C LEU A 40 -1.58 0.09 8.52
N SER A 41 -1.99 0.97 7.62
CA SER A 41 -1.28 1.22 6.36
C SER A 41 0.03 1.96 6.58
N PHE A 42 1.07 1.59 5.85
CA PHE A 42 2.44 2.10 6.08
C PHE A 42 2.57 3.64 6.03
N MET A 43 1.80 4.32 5.19
CA MET A 43 1.79 5.79 5.18
C MET A 43 1.19 6.38 6.44
N ARG A 44 0.13 5.75 6.98
CA ARG A 44 -0.56 6.21 8.19
C ARG A 44 0.33 6.00 9.40
N THR A 45 0.95 4.84 9.52
CA THR A 45 1.88 4.51 10.61
C THR A 45 3.11 5.42 10.59
N LEU A 46 3.67 5.70 9.41
CA LEU A 46 4.80 6.62 9.28
C LEU A 46 4.44 8.04 9.78
N VAL A 47 3.31 8.60 9.32
CA VAL A 47 2.93 9.97 9.72
C VAL A 47 2.67 10.04 11.22
N ARG A 48 1.95 9.06 11.81
CA ARG A 48 1.75 9.00 13.27
C ARG A 48 3.06 8.93 14.02
N ARG A 49 3.99 8.11 13.53
CA ARG A 49 5.33 8.00 14.15
C ARG A 49 6.09 9.32 14.10
N MET A 50 6.10 10.00 12.95
CA MET A 50 6.73 11.32 12.81
C MET A 50 6.17 12.33 13.81
N VAL A 51 4.84 12.31 14.02
CA VAL A 51 4.14 13.16 14.99
C VAL A 51 4.49 12.76 16.43
N ALA A 52 4.35 11.49 16.78
CA ALA A 52 4.58 10.99 18.14
C ALA A 52 6.04 11.16 18.60
N GLU A 53 6.97 11.00 17.70
CA GLU A 53 8.41 11.16 17.95
C GLU A 53 8.90 12.60 17.73
N ASN A 54 8.01 13.52 17.38
CA ASN A 54 8.29 14.95 17.18
C ASN A 54 9.43 15.20 16.18
N TRP A 55 9.37 14.60 15.01
CA TRP A 55 10.38 14.83 13.98
C TRP A 55 10.39 16.29 13.53
N GLN A 56 11.59 16.89 13.52
CA GLN A 56 11.78 18.28 13.09
C GLN A 56 12.30 18.31 11.66
N ILE A 57 11.66 19.10 10.82
CA ILE A 57 12.00 19.21 9.40
C ILE A 57 12.29 20.67 9.10
N THR A 58 13.51 20.94 8.64
CA THR A 58 13.97 22.26 8.21
C THR A 58 14.46 22.23 6.77
N SER A 59 14.59 23.39 6.16
CA SER A 59 15.10 23.51 4.78
C SER A 59 16.34 24.42 4.75
N PRO A 60 17.53 23.88 5.05
CA PRO A 60 18.77 24.68 5.06
C PRO A 60 19.17 25.18 3.66
N VAL A 61 18.74 24.51 2.59
CA VAL A 61 19.00 24.92 1.20
C VAL A 61 17.70 24.91 0.42
N PHE A 62 17.34 26.07 -0.10
CA PHE A 62 16.22 26.24 -1.02
C PHE A 62 16.68 27.18 -2.15
N ASP A 63 17.50 26.62 -3.05
CA ASP A 63 18.16 27.38 -4.12
C ASP A 63 17.54 26.97 -5.47
N LEU A 64 16.49 27.69 -5.84
CA LEU A 64 15.79 27.53 -7.11
C LEU A 64 15.84 28.85 -7.91
N ASP A 65 16.06 28.73 -9.20
CA ASP A 65 15.96 29.85 -10.12
C ASP A 65 14.49 30.28 -10.35
N ASP A 66 14.30 31.33 -11.17
CA ASP A 66 12.97 31.87 -11.47
C ASP A 66 12.08 30.91 -12.26
N GLN A 67 12.62 29.82 -12.76
CA GLN A 67 11.90 28.72 -13.43
C GLN A 67 11.66 27.53 -12.50
N GLY A 68 12.17 27.60 -11.28
CA GLY A 68 12.03 26.56 -10.26
C GLY A 68 13.02 25.40 -10.44
N TYR A 69 14.12 25.61 -11.15
CA TYR A 69 15.21 24.63 -11.28
C TYR A 69 16.30 24.91 -10.26
N GLY A 70 16.94 23.86 -9.77
CA GLY A 70 18.00 24.01 -8.79
C GLY A 70 18.03 22.90 -7.75
N THR A 71 18.45 23.25 -6.53
CA THR A 71 18.67 22.29 -5.45
C THR A 71 17.91 22.70 -4.20
N VAL A 72 17.24 21.70 -3.60
CA VAL A 72 16.60 21.86 -2.30
C VAL A 72 17.08 20.75 -1.37
N VAL A 73 17.40 21.12 -0.12
CA VAL A 73 17.75 20.16 0.92
C VAL A 73 16.81 20.37 2.10
N TYR A 74 16.16 19.29 2.52
CA TYR A 74 15.50 19.24 3.82
C TYR A 74 16.35 18.44 4.78
N GLU A 75 16.58 18.98 5.96
CA GLU A 75 17.20 18.27 7.06
C GLU A 75 16.11 17.80 8.02
N VAL A 76 16.18 16.54 8.40
CA VAL A 76 15.20 15.85 9.21
C VAL A 76 15.88 15.34 10.46
N GLN A 77 15.54 15.92 11.60
CA GLN A 77 15.92 15.42 12.92
C GLN A 77 14.84 14.44 13.36
N ALA A 78 15.11 13.15 13.19
CA ALA A 78 14.26 12.07 13.70
C ALA A 78 14.66 11.67 15.13
N LYS A 79 14.04 10.68 15.71
CA LYS A 79 14.29 10.26 17.10
C LYS A 79 15.70 9.71 17.31
N TYR A 80 16.20 8.91 16.37
CA TYR A 80 17.47 8.20 16.50
C TYR A 80 18.55 8.73 15.56
N GLY A 81 18.20 9.53 14.56
CA GLY A 81 19.15 10.00 13.56
C GLY A 81 18.78 11.31 12.90
N ILE A 82 19.76 11.83 12.16
CA ILE A 82 19.58 12.97 11.26
C ILE A 82 19.62 12.44 9.83
N PHE A 83 18.75 12.95 8.99
CA PHE A 83 18.68 12.60 7.59
C PHE A 83 18.58 13.85 6.72
N SER A 84 19.10 13.77 5.51
CA SER A 84 18.97 14.82 4.50
C SER A 84 18.19 14.29 3.30
N TYR A 85 17.13 15.00 2.95
CA TYR A 85 16.40 14.74 1.70
C TYR A 85 16.79 15.78 0.68
N VAL A 86 17.53 15.34 -0.33
CA VAL A 86 18.15 16.21 -1.35
C VAL A 86 17.38 16.06 -2.65
N LEU A 87 16.92 17.19 -3.21
CA LEU A 87 16.17 17.24 -4.46
C LEU A 87 16.93 18.08 -5.48
N PHE A 88 16.97 17.59 -6.71
CA PHE A 88 17.46 18.31 -7.86
C PHE A 88 16.33 18.49 -8.86
N SER A 89 15.94 19.75 -9.09
CA SER A 89 14.93 20.12 -10.08
C SER A 89 15.60 20.47 -11.39
N HIS A 90 15.16 19.82 -12.48
CA HIS A 90 15.77 19.92 -13.80
C HIS A 90 14.79 20.46 -14.82
N PHE A 91 15.33 21.09 -15.85
CA PHE A 91 14.53 21.37 -17.04
C PHE A 91 14.17 20.06 -17.75
N LEU A 92 12.89 19.87 -18.01
CA LEU A 92 12.37 18.81 -18.87
C LEU A 92 11.55 19.46 -19.98
N ASP A 93 11.95 19.20 -21.20
CA ASP A 93 11.21 19.69 -22.37
C ASP A 93 9.74 19.22 -22.29
N PRO A 94 8.77 20.13 -22.43
CA PRO A 94 7.35 19.79 -22.40
C PRO A 94 6.95 18.70 -23.41
N GLU A 95 7.62 18.62 -24.56
CA GLU A 95 7.37 17.57 -25.57
C GLU A 95 7.75 16.17 -25.08
N ASN A 96 8.68 16.06 -24.14
CA ASN A 96 9.08 14.80 -23.51
C ASN A 96 8.21 14.41 -22.32
N ARG A 97 7.27 15.25 -21.90
CA ARG A 97 6.35 14.95 -20.82
C ARG A 97 5.28 13.98 -21.30
N ASN A 98 5.16 12.87 -20.60
CA ASN A 98 4.12 11.89 -20.84
C ASN A 98 3.57 11.36 -19.53
N ASP A 99 2.40 10.77 -19.56
CA ASP A 99 1.75 10.15 -18.40
C ASP A 99 2.30 8.74 -18.07
N ARG A 100 3.36 8.30 -18.73
CA ARG A 100 3.97 6.98 -18.49
C ARG A 100 4.87 7.01 -17.27
N VAL A 101 4.82 5.94 -16.49
CA VAL A 101 5.67 5.76 -15.29
C VAL A 101 7.15 5.63 -15.65
N ILE A 102 7.44 5.07 -16.82
CA ILE A 102 8.80 4.90 -17.33
C ILE A 102 9.07 6.01 -18.33
N ALA A 103 9.56 7.14 -17.83
CA ALA A 103 10.08 8.21 -18.63
C ALA A 103 11.61 8.09 -18.70
N ASN A 104 12.19 8.48 -19.81
CA ASN A 104 13.65 8.55 -19.97
C ASN A 104 14.27 9.80 -19.34
N GLN A 105 13.43 10.75 -18.95
CA GLN A 105 13.84 12.04 -18.37
C GLN A 105 12.86 12.40 -17.24
N TRP A 106 13.35 13.16 -16.26
CA TRP A 106 12.59 13.55 -15.08
C TRP A 106 12.72 15.02 -14.75
N ASP A 107 11.65 15.62 -14.21
CA ASP A 107 11.69 16.96 -13.63
C ASP A 107 12.47 17.00 -12.33
N LEU A 108 12.40 15.92 -11.54
CA LEU A 108 13.07 15.80 -10.26
C LEU A 108 13.81 14.48 -10.14
N THR A 109 14.99 14.57 -9.55
CA THR A 109 15.72 13.42 -9.00
C THR A 109 16.05 13.70 -7.55
N MET A 110 15.98 12.68 -6.71
CA MET A 110 16.02 12.86 -5.27
C MET A 110 16.79 11.74 -4.58
N ALA A 111 17.42 12.08 -3.46
CA ALA A 111 18.08 11.13 -2.59
C ALA A 111 17.71 11.40 -1.13
N LEU A 112 17.38 10.34 -0.38
CA LEU A 112 17.38 10.35 1.07
C LEU A 112 18.73 9.83 1.56
N CYS A 113 19.41 10.64 2.36
CA CYS A 113 20.76 10.35 2.85
C CYS A 113 20.80 10.30 4.36
N GLU A 114 21.65 9.44 4.92
CA GLU A 114 22.01 9.45 6.33
C GLU A 114 22.86 10.69 6.66
N GLY A 115 22.56 11.35 7.76
CA GLY A 115 23.27 12.52 8.25
C GLY A 115 22.99 13.82 7.50
N THR A 116 23.71 14.85 7.84
CA THR A 116 23.71 16.13 7.13
C THR A 116 24.58 16.07 5.89
N VAL A 117 24.21 16.81 4.84
CA VAL A 117 24.98 16.92 3.59
C VAL A 117 25.67 18.27 3.52
N ASP A 118 26.95 18.29 3.21
CA ASP A 118 27.72 19.50 2.92
C ASP A 118 27.71 19.83 1.42
N ALA A 119 28.32 20.96 1.04
CA ALA A 119 28.37 21.42 -0.34
C ALA A 119 29.07 20.42 -1.27
N ALA A 120 30.12 19.74 -0.81
CA ALA A 120 30.83 18.74 -1.61
C ALA A 120 29.97 17.51 -1.86
N GLN A 121 29.23 17.07 -0.84
CA GLN A 121 28.28 15.97 -0.97
C GLN A 121 27.11 16.33 -1.89
N ILE A 122 26.56 17.53 -1.78
CA ILE A 122 25.49 18.00 -2.68
C ILE A 122 25.97 17.96 -4.12
N GLU A 123 27.20 18.44 -4.40
CA GLU A 123 27.75 18.42 -5.76
C GLU A 123 27.99 16.99 -6.26
N PHE A 124 28.48 16.10 -5.42
CA PHE A 124 28.60 14.68 -5.74
C PHE A 124 27.25 14.05 -6.11
N LEU A 125 26.22 14.30 -5.29
CA LEU A 125 24.87 13.80 -5.53
C LEU A 125 24.27 14.38 -6.81
N ARG A 126 24.46 15.69 -7.08
CA ARG A 126 24.00 16.35 -8.31
C ARG A 126 24.51 15.67 -9.57
N ASN A 127 25.73 15.18 -9.55
CA ASN A 127 26.35 14.51 -10.68
C ASN A 127 25.96 13.03 -10.85
N ASN A 128 25.47 12.39 -9.79
CA ASN A 128 25.25 10.95 -9.77
C ASN A 128 23.76 10.54 -9.60
N VAL A 129 22.99 11.24 -8.80
CA VAL A 129 21.57 10.90 -8.55
C VAL A 129 20.72 10.91 -9.84
N PRO A 130 20.88 11.86 -10.78
CA PRO A 130 20.12 11.82 -12.02
C PRO A 130 20.36 10.56 -12.88
N LYS A 131 21.51 9.91 -12.73
CA LYS A 131 21.85 8.69 -13.47
C LYS A 131 21.20 7.46 -12.87
N GLN A 132 20.86 7.51 -11.59
CA GLN A 132 20.20 6.43 -10.83
C GLN A 132 20.81 5.04 -11.04
N GLU A 133 22.12 4.97 -11.18
CA GLU A 133 22.85 3.73 -11.33
C GLU A 133 23.36 3.25 -9.98
N ALA A 134 23.12 1.98 -9.67
CA ALA A 134 23.72 1.32 -8.52
C ALA A 134 25.24 1.45 -8.56
N GLY A 135 25.86 1.80 -7.43
CA GLY A 135 27.31 2.00 -7.33
C GLY A 135 27.83 3.40 -7.71
N ARG A 136 26.95 4.32 -8.17
CA ARG A 136 27.31 5.72 -8.40
C ARG A 136 27.02 6.63 -7.23
N VAL A 137 26.37 6.14 -6.20
CA VAL A 137 26.10 6.84 -4.95
C VAL A 137 26.77 6.15 -3.79
N ASP A 138 27.12 6.89 -2.76
CA ASP A 138 27.79 6.34 -1.58
C ASP A 138 26.82 5.58 -0.65
N SER A 139 27.40 4.92 0.37
CA SER A 139 26.65 4.08 1.30
C SER A 139 25.71 4.86 2.24
N ARG A 140 25.76 6.20 2.26
CA ARG A 140 24.85 7.05 3.03
C ARG A 140 23.51 7.26 2.33
N VAL A 141 23.43 6.96 1.04
CA VAL A 141 22.16 7.08 0.31
C VAL A 141 21.27 5.88 0.62
N LEU A 142 20.14 6.17 1.25
CA LEU A 142 19.15 5.18 1.67
C LEU A 142 18.12 4.92 0.58
N VAL A 143 17.62 5.98 -0.08
CA VAL A 143 16.60 5.90 -1.13
C VAL A 143 16.99 6.82 -2.27
N LEU A 144 16.93 6.31 -3.49
CA LEU A 144 16.93 7.12 -4.72
C LEU A 144 15.53 7.15 -5.31
N SER A 145 15.05 8.31 -5.71
CA SER A 145 13.77 8.41 -6.38
C SER A 145 13.77 9.51 -7.45
N ARG A 146 12.69 9.53 -8.22
CA ARG A 146 12.50 10.47 -9.32
C ARG A 146 11.03 10.80 -9.47
N ALA A 147 10.73 11.97 -10.03
CA ALA A 147 9.37 12.41 -10.23
C ALA A 147 9.23 13.33 -11.43
N ASN A 148 8.00 13.36 -11.96
CA ASN A 148 7.61 14.29 -13.00
C ASN A 148 6.42 15.13 -12.55
N ARG A 149 6.41 16.40 -12.97
CA ARG A 149 5.25 17.29 -12.81
C ARG A 149 4.05 16.69 -13.53
N SER A 150 2.89 16.82 -12.93
CA SER A 150 1.64 16.52 -13.62
C SER A 150 1.46 17.51 -14.77
N ALA A 151 1.33 16.99 -15.98
CA ALA A 151 1.12 17.82 -17.18
C ALA A 151 -0.21 18.61 -17.13
N ARG A 152 -1.16 18.17 -16.30
CA ARG A 152 -2.49 18.78 -16.20
C ARG A 152 -2.62 19.79 -15.07
N THR A 153 -2.04 19.49 -13.91
CA THR A 153 -2.34 20.23 -12.69
C THR A 153 -1.24 21.18 -12.25
N PHE A 154 0.05 20.86 -12.49
CA PHE A 154 1.13 21.67 -11.93
C PHE A 154 1.12 23.11 -12.46
N GLU A 155 1.21 23.29 -13.77
CA GLU A 155 1.22 24.62 -14.38
C GLU A 155 -0.11 25.36 -14.19
N TYR A 156 -1.22 24.63 -14.20
CA TYR A 156 -2.54 25.21 -13.90
C TYR A 156 -2.56 25.84 -12.51
N VAL A 157 -2.14 25.09 -11.47
CA VAL A 157 -2.10 25.59 -10.10
C VAL A 157 -1.19 26.81 -9.97
N VAL A 158 0.03 26.76 -10.51
CA VAL A 158 0.97 27.88 -10.46
C VAL A 158 0.37 29.14 -11.12
N ASN A 159 -0.30 28.99 -12.27
CA ASN A 159 -0.91 30.11 -12.98
C ASN A 159 -2.08 30.72 -12.20
N GLU A 160 -2.99 29.90 -11.63
CA GLU A 160 -4.10 30.42 -10.81
C GLU A 160 -3.56 31.20 -9.60
N LEU A 161 -2.59 30.64 -8.90
CA LEU A 161 -1.96 31.33 -7.76
C LEU A 161 -1.27 32.65 -8.19
N ALA A 162 -0.59 32.69 -9.31
CA ALA A 162 0.04 33.88 -9.84
C ALA A 162 -0.99 34.95 -10.24
N LEU A 163 -2.20 34.55 -10.64
CA LEU A 163 -3.34 35.45 -10.91
C LEU A 163 -4.08 35.91 -9.64
N GLY A 164 -3.62 35.52 -8.45
CA GLY A 164 -4.24 35.87 -7.19
C GLY A 164 -5.49 35.05 -6.85
N ARG A 165 -5.66 33.88 -7.44
CA ARG A 165 -6.83 33.01 -7.24
C ARG A 165 -6.42 31.65 -6.72
N GLN A 166 -7.31 31.00 -5.98
CA GLN A 166 -7.16 29.58 -5.69
C GLN A 166 -7.54 28.74 -6.92
N PRO A 167 -6.83 27.62 -7.17
CA PRO A 167 -7.22 26.71 -8.24
C PRO A 167 -8.57 26.04 -7.94
N ASP A 168 -9.29 25.72 -9.02
CA ASP A 168 -10.54 24.96 -8.91
C ASP A 168 -10.25 23.55 -8.35
N VAL A 169 -10.96 23.20 -7.29
CA VAL A 169 -10.81 21.93 -6.59
C VAL A 169 -11.22 20.75 -7.49
N ASP A 170 -12.21 20.93 -8.36
CA ASP A 170 -12.66 19.87 -9.27
C ASP A 170 -11.56 19.52 -10.29
N VAL A 171 -10.86 20.52 -10.81
CA VAL A 171 -9.71 20.31 -11.72
C VAL A 171 -8.57 19.57 -10.99
N ILE A 172 -8.31 19.92 -9.72
CA ILE A 172 -7.32 19.20 -8.92
C ILE A 172 -7.78 17.76 -8.68
N ALA A 173 -9.05 17.54 -8.35
CA ALA A 173 -9.62 16.25 -8.01
C ALA A 173 -9.56 15.23 -9.16
N GLU A 174 -9.61 15.67 -10.41
CA GLU A 174 -9.43 14.77 -11.57
C GLU A 174 -8.11 13.99 -11.52
N VAL A 175 -7.05 14.62 -11.02
CA VAL A 175 -5.70 14.03 -10.95
C VAL A 175 -5.31 13.67 -9.52
N GLY A 176 -5.50 14.60 -8.58
CA GLY A 176 -5.24 14.44 -7.15
C GLY A 176 -3.82 14.80 -6.70
N TYR A 177 -2.92 15.21 -7.61
CA TYR A 177 -1.52 15.48 -7.27
C TYR A 177 -0.86 16.50 -8.22
N LEU A 178 0.22 17.15 -7.75
CA LEU A 178 1.08 18.02 -8.56
C LEU A 178 2.27 17.28 -9.17
N TYR A 179 2.77 16.27 -8.50
CA TYR A 179 3.88 15.43 -8.94
C TYR A 179 3.53 13.96 -8.87
N ARG A 180 4.15 13.18 -9.77
CA ARG A 180 4.08 11.73 -9.78
C ARG A 180 5.48 11.16 -9.60
N THR A 181 5.63 10.25 -8.64
CA THR A 181 6.89 9.64 -8.25
C THR A 181 6.96 8.15 -8.59
N THR A 182 8.17 7.62 -8.60
CA THR A 182 8.45 6.20 -8.69
C THR A 182 8.94 5.61 -7.35
N ALA A 183 9.02 6.41 -6.28
CA ALA A 183 9.56 5.96 -4.99
C ALA A 183 8.84 4.74 -4.40
N ALA A 184 7.53 4.63 -4.62
CA ALA A 184 6.72 3.50 -4.18
C ALA A 184 6.54 2.41 -5.24
N TYR A 185 7.38 2.36 -6.23
CA TYR A 185 7.33 1.35 -7.29
C TYR A 185 7.87 0.01 -6.78
N GLY A 186 7.04 -0.87 -6.35
CA GLY A 186 7.31 -2.07 -5.57
C GLY A 186 8.09 -3.21 -6.21
N SER A 187 8.95 -2.95 -7.18
CA SER A 187 9.90 -3.95 -7.69
C SER A 187 11.25 -3.95 -6.95
N GLY A 188 11.42 -3.10 -5.92
CA GLY A 188 12.63 -3.02 -5.12
C GLY A 188 13.82 -2.36 -5.82
N LYS A 189 13.68 -1.84 -7.05
CA LYS A 189 14.79 -1.26 -7.81
C LYS A 189 14.63 0.20 -8.23
N LEU A 190 13.42 0.72 -8.21
CA LEU A 190 13.14 2.13 -8.48
C LEU A 190 12.59 2.81 -7.23
N GLY A 191 13.32 3.11 -6.37
CA GLY A 191 13.35 3.55 -5.02
C GLY A 191 14.29 2.56 -4.38
N MET A 192 15.56 2.62 -4.75
CA MET A 192 16.54 1.67 -4.26
C MET A 192 16.81 1.98 -2.79
N ALA A 193 15.88 1.52 -1.94
CA ALA A 193 16.24 1.22 -0.59
C ALA A 193 16.82 -0.19 -0.60
N ASP A 194 18.04 -0.32 -0.16
CA ASP A 194 18.51 -1.58 0.35
C ASP A 194 17.84 -1.75 1.72
N TRP A 195 16.62 -2.28 1.71
CA TRP A 195 15.76 -2.31 2.89
C TRP A 195 16.42 -2.99 4.07
N GLU A 196 17.17 -4.08 3.85
CA GLU A 196 17.89 -4.75 4.94
C GLU A 196 18.93 -3.84 5.58
N LYS A 197 19.66 -3.06 4.78
CA LYS A 197 20.63 -2.10 5.31
C LYS A 197 19.96 -0.94 6.01
N VAL A 198 18.88 -0.42 5.43
CA VAL A 198 18.12 0.68 6.04
C VAL A 198 17.57 0.23 7.39
N ARG A 199 16.84 -0.89 7.42
CA ARG A 199 16.22 -1.43 8.62
C ARG A 199 17.20 -1.68 9.76
N ASN A 200 18.32 -2.34 9.48
CA ASN A 200 19.27 -2.76 10.51
C ASN A 200 20.10 -1.60 11.08
N LYS A 201 20.26 -0.52 10.31
CA LYS A 201 21.09 0.63 10.73
C LYS A 201 20.29 1.83 11.20
N HIS A 202 19.06 1.97 10.76
CA HIS A 202 18.25 3.18 10.98
C HIS A 202 16.91 2.83 11.61
N PRO A 203 16.82 2.78 12.94
CA PRO A 203 15.56 2.45 13.64
C PRO A 203 14.39 3.35 13.25
N ASP A 204 14.66 4.60 12.82
CA ASP A 204 13.64 5.53 12.33
C ASP A 204 12.93 5.00 11.07
N PHE A 205 13.60 4.20 10.27
CA PHE A 205 13.09 3.60 9.05
C PHE A 205 13.04 2.05 9.10
N ALA A 206 12.98 1.49 10.30
CA ALA A 206 12.96 0.04 10.47
C ALA A 206 11.69 -0.64 9.93
N ARG A 207 10.57 0.10 9.83
CA ARG A 207 9.31 -0.45 9.32
C ARG A 207 9.34 -0.63 7.80
N PRO A 208 8.61 -1.59 7.25
CA PRO A 208 8.53 -1.80 5.82
C PRO A 208 8.18 -0.51 5.07
N PHE A 209 8.94 -0.20 4.04
CA PHE A 209 8.75 0.96 3.15
C PHE A 209 8.75 2.34 3.84
N ALA A 210 9.15 2.45 5.10
CA ALA A 210 9.12 3.71 5.83
C ALA A 210 9.97 4.81 5.15
N ALA A 211 11.16 4.46 4.68
CA ALA A 211 12.04 5.41 3.98
C ALA A 211 11.46 5.86 2.64
N GLU A 212 10.87 4.95 1.86
CA GLU A 212 10.22 5.25 0.59
C GLU A 212 8.97 6.11 0.79
N MET A 213 8.14 5.75 1.78
CA MET A 213 6.96 6.54 2.11
C MET A 213 7.34 7.93 2.60
N PHE A 214 8.42 8.05 3.38
CA PHE A 214 8.96 9.33 3.80
C PHE A 214 9.37 10.20 2.60
N THR A 215 10.07 9.63 1.61
CA THR A 215 10.43 10.37 0.39
C THR A 215 9.19 10.84 -0.38
N CYS A 216 8.12 10.04 -0.43
CA CYS A 216 6.85 10.44 -1.04
C CYS A 216 6.18 11.59 -0.28
N PHE A 217 6.18 11.54 1.05
CA PHE A 217 5.63 12.60 1.91
C PHE A 217 6.38 13.92 1.71
N MET A 218 7.72 13.87 1.71
CA MET A 218 8.57 15.04 1.51
C MET A 218 8.45 15.60 0.08
N LEU A 219 8.31 14.74 -0.92
CA LEU A 219 8.06 15.19 -2.29
C LEU A 219 6.71 15.92 -2.42
N ARG A 220 5.66 15.40 -1.73
CA ARG A 220 4.38 16.10 -1.66
C ARG A 220 4.55 17.50 -1.07
N HIS A 221 5.27 17.62 0.05
CA HIS A 221 5.57 18.89 0.70
C HIS A 221 6.32 19.84 -0.25
N PHE A 222 7.41 19.37 -0.88
CA PHE A 222 8.17 20.15 -1.86
C PHE A 222 7.29 20.62 -3.03
N SER A 223 6.43 19.76 -3.56
CA SER A 223 5.62 20.09 -4.73
C SER A 223 4.72 21.31 -4.52
N MET A 224 4.18 21.45 -3.32
CA MET A 224 3.34 22.59 -2.92
C MET A 224 4.17 23.84 -2.69
N GLN A 225 5.33 23.71 -2.03
CA GLN A 225 6.26 24.82 -1.83
C GLN A 225 6.79 25.37 -3.17
N GLN A 226 7.12 24.50 -4.12
CA GLN A 226 7.57 24.91 -5.44
C GLN A 226 6.46 25.63 -6.23
N ALA A 227 5.20 25.17 -6.10
CA ALA A 227 4.08 25.86 -6.73
C ALA A 227 3.88 27.27 -6.18
N ASP A 228 3.89 27.43 -4.85
CA ASP A 228 3.82 28.74 -4.19
C ASP A 228 5.01 29.63 -4.60
N TYR A 229 6.23 29.09 -4.60
CA TYR A 229 7.45 29.79 -5.01
C TYR A 229 7.36 30.33 -6.44
N LEU A 230 6.97 29.49 -7.40
CA LEU A 230 6.85 29.88 -8.81
C LEU A 230 5.73 30.90 -9.03
N ALA A 231 4.62 30.78 -8.32
CA ALA A 231 3.55 31.78 -8.39
C ALA A 231 4.03 33.17 -7.96
N ILE A 232 4.77 33.25 -6.85
CA ILE A 232 5.38 34.50 -6.36
C ILE A 232 6.41 35.05 -7.36
N LYS A 233 7.24 34.18 -7.96
CA LYS A 233 8.22 34.62 -8.99
C LYS A 233 7.53 35.18 -10.23
N ARG A 234 6.42 34.57 -10.67
CA ARG A 234 5.64 35.07 -11.85
C ARG A 234 4.88 36.36 -11.53
N SER A 235 4.42 36.54 -10.32
CA SER A 235 3.62 37.71 -9.92
C SER A 235 3.92 38.14 -8.49
N PRO A 236 5.05 38.84 -8.24
CA PRO A 236 5.51 39.17 -6.89
C PRO A 236 4.53 39.99 -6.04
N LYS A 237 3.59 40.71 -6.65
CA LYS A 237 2.62 41.56 -5.95
C LYS A 237 1.20 41.03 -5.99
N GLY A 238 0.91 40.07 -6.86
CA GLY A 238 -0.45 39.60 -7.10
C GLY A 238 -0.65 38.13 -6.70
N ALA A 239 0.42 37.36 -6.54
CA ALA A 239 0.31 35.94 -6.22
C ALA A 239 -0.24 35.72 -4.80
N VAL A 240 -1.00 34.65 -4.66
CA VAL A 240 -1.46 34.13 -3.38
C VAL A 240 -0.87 32.74 -3.13
N SER A 241 -0.74 32.37 -1.87
CA SER A 241 -0.35 31.00 -1.51
C SER A 241 -1.51 30.04 -1.68
N LEU A 242 -1.20 28.81 -1.99
CA LEU A 242 -2.19 27.72 -2.07
C LEU A 242 -2.88 27.53 -0.72
N HIS A 243 -4.22 27.46 -0.74
CA HIS A 243 -5.03 27.31 0.48
C HIS A 243 -4.67 26.00 1.20
N GLU A 244 -4.63 26.03 2.53
CA GLU A 244 -4.18 24.88 3.33
C GLU A 244 -5.05 23.63 3.13
N ASP A 245 -6.38 23.79 2.98
CA ASP A 245 -7.26 22.65 2.75
C ASP A 245 -7.00 22.02 1.36
N ILE A 246 -6.67 22.84 0.36
CA ILE A 246 -6.22 22.31 -0.93
C ILE A 246 -4.86 21.61 -0.78
N LYS A 247 -3.93 22.18 0.00
CA LYS A 247 -2.64 21.53 0.30
C LYS A 247 -2.84 20.16 0.96
N ARG A 248 -3.77 20.05 1.91
CA ARG A 248 -4.10 18.74 2.53
C ARG A 248 -4.71 17.78 1.52
N TYR A 249 -5.59 18.26 0.66
CA TYR A 249 -6.23 17.44 -0.36
C TYR A 249 -5.28 16.97 -1.47
N ILE A 250 -4.24 17.74 -1.80
CA ILE A 250 -3.22 17.33 -2.76
C ILE A 250 -2.36 16.21 -2.18
N GLY A 251 -2.31 15.09 -2.90
CA GLY A 251 -1.43 13.98 -2.62
C GLY A 251 -0.19 13.97 -3.51
N ILE A 252 0.43 12.79 -3.61
CA ILE A 252 1.49 12.48 -4.56
C ILE A 252 1.06 11.32 -5.45
N GLY A 253 1.25 11.47 -6.77
CA GLY A 253 0.82 10.47 -7.74
C GLY A 253 1.81 9.32 -7.87
N ASN A 254 1.24 8.17 -8.16
CA ASN A 254 1.96 7.04 -8.73
C ASN A 254 1.08 6.41 -9.81
N SER A 255 1.68 5.86 -10.83
CA SER A 255 0.97 5.07 -11.83
C SER A 255 1.65 3.72 -11.92
N THR A 256 0.88 2.67 -11.75
CA THR A 256 1.42 1.32 -11.71
C THR A 256 0.69 0.42 -12.70
N GLY A 257 1.46 -0.39 -13.38
CA GLY A 257 0.93 -1.42 -14.27
C GLY A 257 0.78 -2.76 -13.56
N LEU A 258 0.30 -3.75 -14.29
CA LEU A 258 0.14 -5.12 -13.79
C LEU A 258 1.45 -5.75 -13.32
N GLY A 259 2.62 -5.25 -13.76
CA GLY A 259 3.94 -5.67 -13.26
C GLY A 259 4.13 -5.49 -11.75
N MET A 260 3.24 -4.75 -11.10
CA MET A 260 3.18 -4.65 -9.65
C MET A 260 2.39 -5.79 -8.98
N ALA A 261 1.56 -6.52 -9.73
CA ALA A 261 0.81 -7.67 -9.20
C ALA A 261 1.74 -8.78 -8.68
N PRO A 262 2.84 -9.13 -9.35
CA PRO A 262 3.82 -10.09 -8.84
C PRO A 262 4.37 -9.77 -7.45
N PHE A 263 4.40 -8.51 -7.05
CA PHE A 263 4.83 -8.13 -5.72
C PHE A 263 4.06 -8.86 -4.62
N LEU A 264 2.76 -9.00 -4.74
CA LEU A 264 1.90 -9.68 -3.77
C LEU A 264 2.34 -11.12 -3.54
N ILE A 265 2.82 -11.78 -4.57
CA ILE A 265 3.18 -13.19 -4.55
C ILE A 265 4.66 -13.38 -4.23
N ASN A 266 5.50 -12.39 -4.54
CA ASN A 266 6.94 -12.46 -4.24
C ASN A 266 7.28 -12.07 -2.80
N HIS A 267 6.32 -11.50 -2.05
CA HIS A 267 6.51 -11.09 -0.65
C HIS A 267 5.46 -11.75 0.26
N PRO A 268 5.39 -13.09 0.31
CA PRO A 268 4.32 -13.81 1.01
C PRO A 268 4.34 -13.57 2.52
N LEU A 269 5.52 -13.45 3.14
CA LEU A 269 5.64 -13.19 4.58
C LEU A 269 5.13 -11.81 4.95
N LEU A 270 5.55 -10.79 4.22
CA LEU A 270 5.09 -9.41 4.43
C LEU A 270 3.57 -9.30 4.33
N ILE A 271 3.00 -9.90 3.29
CA ILE A 271 1.55 -9.87 3.07
C ILE A 271 0.82 -10.64 4.17
N ASN A 272 1.32 -11.83 4.53
CA ASN A 272 0.75 -12.63 5.62
C ASN A 272 0.72 -11.85 6.92
N GLN A 273 1.84 -11.27 7.35
CA GLN A 273 1.92 -10.52 8.61
C GLN A 273 1.03 -9.28 8.59
N TRP A 274 0.97 -8.55 7.48
CA TRP A 274 0.09 -7.39 7.38
C TRP A 274 -1.39 -7.80 7.46
N ILE A 275 -1.79 -8.88 6.80
CA ILE A 275 -3.16 -9.41 6.87
C ILE A 275 -3.46 -9.89 8.29
N GLU A 276 -2.56 -10.63 8.92
CA GLU A 276 -2.71 -11.10 10.30
C GLU A 276 -2.86 -9.94 11.29
N MET A 277 -2.06 -8.90 11.13
CA MET A 277 -2.17 -7.66 11.91
C MET A 277 -3.54 -7.01 11.73
N ARG A 278 -4.03 -6.93 10.49
CA ARG A 278 -5.36 -6.38 10.18
C ARG A 278 -6.49 -7.21 10.79
N GLU A 279 -6.43 -8.52 10.68
CA GLU A 279 -7.43 -9.42 11.28
C GLU A 279 -7.36 -9.41 12.81
N THR A 280 -6.18 -9.30 13.38
CA THR A 280 -6.00 -9.13 14.84
C THR A 280 -6.62 -7.80 15.30
N ALA A 281 -6.42 -6.73 14.57
CA ALA A 281 -7.05 -5.44 14.86
C ALA A 281 -8.58 -5.56 14.85
N LEU A 282 -9.14 -6.18 13.81
CA LEU A 282 -10.58 -6.40 13.72
C LEU A 282 -11.11 -7.23 14.88
N ALA A 283 -10.44 -8.31 15.23
CA ALA A 283 -10.82 -9.18 16.34
C ALA A 283 -10.79 -8.44 17.70
N ARG A 284 -9.76 -7.60 17.95
CA ARG A 284 -9.69 -6.75 19.15
C ARG A 284 -10.87 -5.78 19.23
N VAL A 285 -11.20 -5.13 18.11
CA VAL A 285 -12.31 -4.17 18.03
C VAL A 285 -13.66 -4.86 18.24
N VAL A 286 -13.87 -6.03 17.65
CA VAL A 286 -15.10 -6.82 17.83
C VAL A 286 -15.25 -7.21 19.30
N SER A 287 -14.19 -7.72 19.91
CA SER A 287 -14.21 -8.12 21.34
C SER A 287 -14.46 -6.92 22.27
N ALA A 288 -13.95 -5.74 21.95
CA ALA A 288 -14.21 -4.53 22.73
C ALA A 288 -15.70 -4.15 22.76
N SER A 289 -16.48 -4.55 21.76
CA SER A 289 -17.92 -4.29 21.70
C SER A 289 -18.79 -5.29 22.46
N GLU A 290 -18.21 -6.36 23.04
CA GLU A 290 -18.96 -7.38 23.79
C GLU A 290 -19.69 -6.82 25.01
N CYS A 291 -19.17 -5.75 25.59
CA CYS A 291 -19.78 -5.05 26.73
C CYS A 291 -20.66 -3.85 26.35
N GLY A 292 -20.89 -3.66 25.06
CA GLY A 292 -21.63 -2.51 24.53
C GLY A 292 -20.71 -1.47 23.88
N VAL A 293 -21.31 -0.55 23.14
CA VAL A 293 -20.63 0.54 22.42
C VAL A 293 -21.27 1.85 22.83
N ASP A 294 -20.47 2.86 23.19
CA ASP A 294 -21.01 4.15 23.58
C ASP A 294 -21.56 4.95 22.36
N GLU A 295 -22.46 5.87 22.65
CA GLU A 295 -23.15 6.71 21.65
C GLU A 295 -22.15 7.57 20.85
N THR A 296 -21.04 7.96 21.46
CA THR A 296 -19.98 8.74 20.80
C THR A 296 -19.31 7.92 19.72
N THR A 297 -19.02 6.65 19.99
CA THR A 297 -18.43 5.73 19.02
C THR A 297 -19.38 5.42 17.86
N LEU A 298 -20.68 5.25 18.13
CA LEU A 298 -21.69 5.08 17.08
C LEU A 298 -21.79 6.33 16.20
N THR A 299 -21.75 7.52 16.80
CA THR A 299 -21.72 8.79 16.06
C THR A 299 -20.46 8.92 15.20
N ARG A 300 -19.31 8.51 15.71
CA ARG A 300 -18.06 8.47 14.92
C ARG A 300 -18.16 7.51 13.74
N LEU A 301 -18.74 6.33 13.92
CA LEU A 301 -19.00 5.39 12.84
C LEU A 301 -19.91 5.98 11.77
N ASP A 302 -21.00 6.64 12.19
CA ASP A 302 -21.94 7.28 11.27
C ASP A 302 -21.26 8.37 10.44
N LEU A 303 -20.49 9.25 11.07
CA LEU A 303 -19.73 10.31 10.38
C LEU A 303 -18.69 9.71 9.42
N ALA A 304 -17.99 8.67 9.83
CA ALA A 304 -17.03 7.98 8.96
C ALA A 304 -17.72 7.30 7.76
N THR A 305 -18.91 6.72 7.98
CA THR A 305 -19.74 6.13 6.92
C THR A 305 -20.17 7.20 5.90
N GLN A 306 -20.65 8.35 6.36
CA GLN A 306 -21.01 9.47 5.48
C GLN A 306 -19.80 9.96 4.66
N ARG A 307 -18.62 10.02 5.27
CA ARG A 307 -17.38 10.40 4.58
C ARG A 307 -17.05 9.43 3.46
N VAL A 308 -17.16 8.11 3.67
CA VAL A 308 -16.94 7.11 2.61
C VAL A 308 -17.96 7.26 1.49
N ILE A 309 -19.23 7.43 1.82
CA ILE A 309 -20.32 7.65 0.84
C ILE A 309 -19.98 8.84 -0.06
N GLN A 310 -19.53 9.94 0.54
CA GLN A 310 -19.12 11.14 -0.21
C GLN A 310 -17.85 10.85 -1.04
N HIS A 311 -16.80 10.30 -0.43
CA HIS A 311 -15.54 9.98 -1.10
C HIS A 311 -15.75 9.10 -2.35
N LEU A 312 -16.49 8.00 -2.23
CA LEU A 312 -16.79 7.11 -3.34
C LEU A 312 -17.66 7.80 -4.41
N GLY A 313 -18.49 8.78 -4.01
CA GLY A 313 -19.29 9.59 -4.93
C GLY A 313 -18.48 10.59 -5.76
N GLU A 314 -17.33 11.01 -5.24
CA GLU A 314 -16.44 11.97 -5.90
C GLU A 314 -15.44 11.29 -6.86
N ILE A 315 -15.26 9.95 -6.75
CA ILE A 315 -14.32 9.20 -7.58
C ILE A 315 -15.01 8.73 -8.84
N ILE A 316 -14.58 9.26 -9.98
CA ILE A 316 -14.94 8.78 -11.30
C ILE A 316 -13.67 8.23 -11.96
N THR A 317 -13.72 6.97 -12.35
CA THR A 317 -12.60 6.28 -13.00
C THR A 317 -12.90 6.01 -14.47
N ALA A 318 -11.88 5.61 -15.24
CA ALA A 318 -12.08 5.15 -16.60
C ALA A 318 -12.62 3.71 -16.69
N ASP A 319 -12.68 3.02 -15.58
CA ASP A 319 -13.15 1.63 -15.48
C ASP A 319 -14.63 1.62 -15.02
N GLU A 320 -15.55 1.25 -15.94
CA GLU A 320 -16.99 1.19 -15.66
C GLU A 320 -17.33 0.15 -14.57
N ARG A 321 -16.56 -0.95 -14.48
CA ARG A 321 -16.73 -1.96 -13.43
C ARG A 321 -16.47 -1.36 -12.06
N GLN A 322 -15.39 -0.58 -11.93
CA GLN A 322 -15.07 0.11 -10.67
C GLN A 322 -16.12 1.16 -10.32
N ASN A 323 -16.58 1.94 -11.30
CA ASN A 323 -17.62 2.94 -11.06
C ASN A 323 -18.94 2.29 -10.61
N SER A 324 -19.32 1.17 -11.24
CA SER A 324 -20.50 0.40 -10.85
C SER A 324 -20.35 -0.18 -9.44
N SER A 325 -19.17 -0.73 -9.11
CA SER A 325 -18.90 -1.24 -7.76
C SER A 325 -18.99 -0.12 -6.71
N ASN A 326 -18.37 1.04 -6.96
CA ASN A 326 -18.45 2.19 -6.06
C ASN A 326 -19.90 2.64 -5.82
N ALA A 327 -20.74 2.65 -6.87
CA ALA A 327 -22.15 3.03 -6.76
C ALA A 327 -22.95 2.05 -5.88
N LEU A 328 -22.68 0.76 -6.01
CA LEU A 328 -23.35 -0.28 -5.23
C LEU A 328 -22.88 -0.26 -3.76
N VAL A 329 -21.57 -0.11 -3.51
CA VAL A 329 -21.03 0.05 -2.15
C VAL A 329 -21.65 1.28 -1.47
N ARG A 330 -21.76 2.39 -2.20
CA ARG A 330 -22.43 3.60 -1.67
C ARG A 330 -23.87 3.35 -1.27
N ALA A 331 -24.64 2.63 -2.10
CA ALA A 331 -26.03 2.31 -1.80
C ALA A 331 -26.16 1.44 -0.55
N GLU A 332 -25.31 0.45 -0.38
CA GLU A 332 -25.29 -0.40 0.82
C GLU A 332 -24.87 0.39 2.08
N LEU A 333 -23.85 1.26 1.96
CA LEU A 333 -23.44 2.15 3.06
C LEU A 333 -24.52 3.19 3.42
N GLN A 334 -25.34 3.66 2.47
CA GLN A 334 -26.48 4.50 2.75
C GLN A 334 -27.55 3.78 3.59
N LEU A 335 -27.78 2.48 3.32
CA LEU A 335 -28.66 1.66 4.19
C LEU A 335 -28.07 1.49 5.59
N MET A 336 -26.75 1.29 5.71
CA MET A 336 -26.07 1.25 7.01
C MET A 336 -26.21 2.60 7.76
N HIS A 337 -26.00 3.71 7.07
CA HIS A 337 -26.17 5.04 7.66
C HIS A 337 -27.58 5.25 8.22
N LEU A 338 -28.62 4.91 7.44
CA LEU A 338 -30.00 5.00 7.90
C LEU A 338 -30.25 4.09 9.11
N TRP A 339 -29.75 2.88 9.08
CA TRP A 339 -29.86 1.93 10.19
C TRP A 339 -29.18 2.47 11.47
N LEU A 340 -27.99 3.08 11.37
CA LEU A 340 -27.32 3.71 12.51
C LEU A 340 -28.12 4.87 13.09
N GLN A 341 -28.78 5.66 12.24
CA GLN A 341 -29.63 6.78 12.70
C GLN A 341 -30.91 6.30 13.39
N GLU A 342 -31.54 5.24 12.87
CA GLU A 342 -32.79 4.72 13.41
C GLU A 342 -32.59 3.91 14.70
N GLN A 343 -31.49 3.15 14.80
CA GLN A 343 -31.27 2.19 15.87
C GLN A 343 -30.17 2.60 16.86
N GLY A 344 -29.48 3.73 16.65
CA GLY A 344 -28.30 4.12 17.41
C GLY A 344 -28.50 4.10 18.94
N ALA A 345 -29.63 4.59 19.43
CA ALA A 345 -29.93 4.58 20.88
C ALA A 345 -30.18 3.18 21.45
N GLU A 346 -30.73 2.25 20.65
CA GLU A 346 -30.89 0.85 21.06
C GLU A 346 -29.56 0.10 20.99
N LEU A 347 -28.77 0.37 19.96
CA LEU A 347 -27.44 -0.25 19.76
C LEU A 347 -26.47 0.08 20.88
N ALA A 348 -26.50 1.29 21.44
CA ALA A 348 -25.66 1.68 22.57
C ALA A 348 -25.87 0.80 23.83
N ASN A 349 -26.99 0.13 23.93
CA ASN A 349 -27.32 -0.77 25.03
C ASN A 349 -27.16 -2.26 24.69
N ASN A 350 -26.83 -2.58 23.44
CA ASN A 350 -26.69 -3.95 22.99
C ASN A 350 -25.24 -4.45 23.17
N HIS A 351 -25.13 -5.74 23.48
CA HIS A 351 -23.86 -6.45 23.46
C HIS A 351 -23.55 -6.94 22.04
N TYR A 352 -22.28 -7.11 21.72
CA TYR A 352 -21.80 -7.71 20.47
C TYR A 352 -22.15 -6.91 19.20
N VAL A 353 -22.34 -5.61 19.32
CA VAL A 353 -22.80 -4.74 18.22
C VAL A 353 -21.99 -4.91 16.94
N TRP A 354 -20.64 -4.98 17.04
CA TRP A 354 -19.80 -5.14 15.85
C TRP A 354 -19.85 -6.55 15.27
N ALA A 355 -19.95 -7.56 16.09
CA ALA A 355 -20.12 -8.94 15.61
C ALA A 355 -21.43 -9.08 14.83
N ASP A 356 -22.54 -8.53 15.35
CA ASP A 356 -23.84 -8.55 14.69
C ASP A 356 -23.83 -7.75 13.38
N LEU A 357 -23.17 -6.57 13.36
CA LEU A 357 -23.02 -5.76 12.15
C LEU A 357 -22.21 -6.50 11.08
N ILE A 358 -21.08 -7.11 11.43
CA ILE A 358 -20.25 -7.89 10.51
C ILE A 358 -21.04 -9.08 9.97
N GLN A 359 -21.73 -9.83 10.83
CA GLN A 359 -22.55 -10.97 10.44
C GLN A 359 -23.67 -10.55 9.48
N TYR A 360 -24.35 -9.44 9.77
CA TYR A 360 -25.36 -8.90 8.87
C TYR A 360 -24.77 -8.50 7.52
N ALA A 361 -23.63 -7.83 7.53
CA ALA A 361 -22.92 -7.43 6.30
C ALA A 361 -22.51 -8.65 5.47
N GLU A 362 -22.00 -9.70 6.11
CA GLU A 362 -21.61 -10.95 5.41
C GLU A 362 -22.79 -11.66 4.74
N GLN A 363 -23.98 -11.56 5.33
CA GLN A 363 -25.19 -12.20 4.80
C GLN A 363 -25.90 -11.36 3.74
N SER A 364 -25.76 -10.03 3.77
CA SER A 364 -26.63 -9.10 3.03
C SER A 364 -25.91 -8.25 2.02
N TRP A 365 -24.62 -8.01 2.17
CA TRP A 365 -23.87 -7.04 1.39
C TRP A 365 -22.67 -7.68 0.68
N ARG A 366 -22.21 -7.03 -0.37
CA ARG A 366 -21.05 -7.47 -1.14
C ARG A 366 -19.76 -7.43 -0.32
N ILE A 367 -18.78 -8.22 -0.72
CA ILE A 367 -17.47 -8.34 -0.06
C ILE A 367 -16.78 -6.95 0.05
N GLU A 368 -16.90 -6.10 -0.98
CA GLU A 368 -16.28 -4.78 -0.96
C GLU A 368 -16.88 -3.88 0.15
N THR A 369 -18.18 -3.90 0.37
CA THR A 369 -18.84 -3.18 1.46
C THR A 369 -18.43 -3.75 2.83
N GLN A 370 -18.37 -5.08 2.96
CA GLN A 370 -17.89 -5.74 4.18
C GLN A 370 -16.48 -5.24 4.55
N GLU A 371 -15.57 -5.16 3.58
CA GLU A 371 -14.20 -4.72 3.84
C GLU A 371 -14.08 -3.21 4.12
N VAL A 372 -14.98 -2.39 3.60
CA VAL A 372 -15.11 -0.98 4.01
C VAL A 372 -15.53 -0.90 5.48
N ILE A 373 -16.56 -1.64 5.88
CA ILE A 373 -17.05 -1.66 7.27
C ILE A 373 -15.96 -2.12 8.22
N ASN A 374 -15.30 -3.25 7.92
CA ASN A 374 -14.18 -3.74 8.72
C ASN A 374 -13.07 -2.69 8.88
N THR A 375 -12.79 -1.96 7.81
CA THR A 375 -11.80 -0.88 7.82
C THR A 375 -12.26 0.29 8.70
N LEU A 376 -13.54 0.68 8.64
CA LEU A 376 -14.09 1.74 9.49
C LEU A 376 -14.07 1.33 10.97
N LEU A 377 -14.41 0.10 11.30
CA LEU A 377 -14.36 -0.40 12.68
C LEU A 377 -12.93 -0.32 13.24
N ILE A 378 -11.92 -0.69 12.47
CA ILE A 378 -10.51 -0.56 12.88
C ILE A 378 -10.14 0.92 13.15
N GLU A 379 -10.66 1.86 12.35
CA GLU A 379 -10.40 3.29 12.56
C GLU A 379 -10.97 3.86 13.87
N LEU A 380 -12.04 3.26 14.39
CA LEU A 380 -12.72 3.78 15.59
C LEU A 380 -11.91 3.60 16.88
N TYR A 381 -10.97 2.66 16.93
CA TYR A 381 -10.29 2.25 18.16
C TYR A 381 -8.76 2.33 18.04
N PRO A 382 -8.21 3.56 17.87
CA PRO A 382 -6.76 3.74 17.76
C PRO A 382 -6.00 3.12 18.94
N GLU A 383 -6.55 3.22 20.16
CA GLU A 383 -5.94 2.69 21.39
C GLU A 383 -5.83 1.16 21.45
N LEU A 384 -6.61 0.45 20.61
CA LEU A 384 -6.59 -1.01 20.55
C LEU A 384 -5.73 -1.56 19.41
N VAL A 385 -5.37 -0.71 18.44
CA VAL A 385 -4.78 -1.21 17.19
C VAL A 385 -3.44 -0.59 16.82
N ASP A 386 -3.12 0.61 17.33
CA ASP A 386 -1.91 1.33 16.90
C ASP A 386 -0.61 0.67 17.37
N ASP A 387 -0.64 -0.16 18.43
CA ASP A 387 0.48 -0.95 18.89
C ASP A 387 0.85 -2.10 17.96
N LEU A 388 -0.10 -2.56 17.15
CA LEU A 388 0.11 -3.72 16.27
C LEU A 388 1.18 -3.49 15.22
N GLU A 389 1.40 -2.23 14.79
CA GLU A 389 2.45 -1.92 13.83
C GLU A 389 3.86 -2.28 14.35
N GLU A 390 4.06 -2.27 15.67
CA GLU A 390 5.33 -2.63 16.28
C GLU A 390 5.69 -4.11 16.07
N GLN A 391 4.69 -4.92 15.76
CA GLN A 391 4.84 -6.36 15.51
C GLN A 391 5.25 -6.67 14.06
N MET A 392 5.22 -5.67 13.16
CA MET A 392 5.65 -5.84 11.78
C MET A 392 7.17 -5.92 11.69
N ASP A 393 7.68 -7.11 11.91
CA ASP A 393 9.10 -7.44 11.72
C ASP A 393 9.21 -8.61 10.73
N VAL A 394 9.41 -8.27 9.45
CA VAL A 394 9.45 -9.26 8.38
C VAL A 394 10.87 -9.50 7.91
N ASP A 395 11.35 -10.70 8.11
CA ASP A 395 12.49 -11.24 7.38
C ASP A 395 11.97 -12.06 6.20
N GLU A 396 12.13 -11.53 4.99
CA GLU A 396 11.75 -12.22 3.75
C GLU A 396 12.75 -13.32 3.36
N SER A 397 13.76 -13.57 4.17
CA SER A 397 14.70 -14.67 3.94
C SER A 397 13.99 -16.01 4.03
N GLN A 398 14.04 -16.77 2.97
CA GLN A 398 13.49 -18.12 2.92
C GLN A 398 14.61 -19.11 3.25
N GLN A 399 14.51 -19.72 4.40
CA GLN A 399 15.51 -20.69 4.86
C GLN A 399 14.95 -22.11 4.76
N ILE A 400 15.83 -23.04 4.39
CA ILE A 400 15.51 -24.46 4.38
C ILE A 400 15.72 -25.02 5.79
N THR A 401 14.72 -25.76 6.27
CA THR A 401 14.81 -26.61 7.47
C THR A 401 15.16 -28.03 7.01
N PRO A 402 16.43 -28.38 6.97
CA PRO A 402 16.92 -29.61 6.32
C PRO A 402 16.51 -30.87 7.08
N GLU A 403 16.25 -30.77 8.39
CA GLU A 403 15.90 -31.87 9.28
C GLU A 403 14.41 -32.28 9.19
N MET A 404 13.56 -31.43 8.63
CA MET A 404 12.13 -31.74 8.44
C MET A 404 12.00 -33.04 7.64
N SER A 405 11.09 -33.90 8.05
CA SER A 405 10.82 -35.12 7.27
C SER A 405 10.10 -34.80 5.96
N VAL A 406 10.33 -35.58 4.94
CA VAL A 406 9.61 -35.47 3.66
C VAL A 406 8.10 -35.64 3.88
N ALA A 407 7.70 -36.53 4.79
CA ALA A 407 6.29 -36.73 5.14
C ALA A 407 5.65 -35.47 5.72
N ASN A 408 6.31 -34.80 6.66
CA ASN A 408 5.80 -33.55 7.23
C ASN A 408 5.73 -32.43 6.18
N LEU A 409 6.68 -32.39 5.24
CA LEU A 409 6.61 -31.39 4.15
C LEU A 409 5.42 -31.65 3.23
N ILE A 410 5.08 -32.91 2.97
CA ILE A 410 3.87 -33.30 2.24
C ILE A 410 2.62 -32.84 2.99
N GLU A 411 2.53 -33.09 4.31
CA GLU A 411 1.42 -32.63 5.14
C GLU A 411 1.25 -31.11 5.12
N VAL A 412 2.37 -30.36 5.15
CA VAL A 412 2.35 -28.90 5.02
C VAL A 412 1.76 -28.47 3.67
N ILE A 413 2.14 -29.16 2.59
CA ILE A 413 1.57 -28.84 1.27
C ILE A 413 0.08 -29.14 1.22
N GLU A 414 -0.36 -30.26 1.78
CA GLU A 414 -1.77 -30.66 1.83
C GLU A 414 -2.61 -29.68 2.67
N ASP A 415 -2.04 -29.13 3.75
CA ASP A 415 -2.73 -28.15 4.61
C ASP A 415 -2.72 -26.73 4.02
N LYS A 416 -1.55 -26.23 3.60
CA LYS A 416 -1.38 -24.81 3.22
C LYS A 416 -1.58 -24.53 1.73
N TYR A 417 -1.46 -25.55 0.88
CA TYR A 417 -1.50 -25.43 -0.58
C TYR A 417 -2.52 -26.37 -1.24
N ASP A 418 -3.57 -26.77 -0.48
CA ASP A 418 -4.71 -27.57 -0.97
C ASP A 418 -5.29 -26.98 -2.27
N TRP A 419 -5.36 -25.66 -2.36
CA TRP A 419 -5.80 -24.92 -3.53
C TRP A 419 -4.92 -25.18 -4.75
N ALA A 420 -3.60 -25.34 -4.60
CA ALA A 420 -2.68 -25.66 -5.69
C ALA A 420 -2.83 -27.12 -6.15
N LEU A 421 -3.13 -28.01 -5.21
CA LEU A 421 -3.41 -29.43 -5.50
C LEU A 421 -4.74 -29.64 -6.22
N ALA A 422 -5.69 -28.75 -6.03
CA ALA A 422 -7.01 -28.79 -6.70
C ALA A 422 -6.98 -28.34 -8.17
N ILE A 423 -5.89 -27.71 -8.64
CA ILE A 423 -5.79 -27.16 -9.99
C ILE A 423 -5.24 -28.23 -10.96
N ASP A 424 -5.93 -28.40 -12.10
CA ASP A 424 -5.43 -29.18 -13.22
C ASP A 424 -4.55 -28.34 -14.14
N PHE A 425 -3.24 -28.35 -13.89
CA PHE A 425 -2.25 -27.61 -14.67
C PHE A 425 -2.03 -28.15 -16.11
N SER A 426 -2.70 -29.24 -16.52
CA SER A 426 -2.68 -29.69 -17.90
C SER A 426 -3.60 -28.86 -18.81
N GLN A 427 -4.56 -28.16 -18.23
CA GLN A 427 -5.46 -27.27 -18.95
C GLN A 427 -4.76 -25.94 -19.27
N TYR A 428 -4.98 -25.43 -20.48
CA TYR A 428 -4.36 -24.18 -20.91
C TYR A 428 -4.80 -22.98 -20.05
N GLU A 429 -6.06 -22.96 -19.65
CA GLU A 429 -6.65 -21.94 -18.78
C GLU A 429 -5.97 -21.90 -17.40
N SER A 430 -5.65 -23.07 -16.86
CA SER A 430 -4.92 -23.20 -15.59
C SER A 430 -3.43 -22.80 -15.70
N MET A 431 -2.90 -22.77 -16.92
CA MET A 431 -1.57 -22.24 -17.21
C MET A 431 -1.56 -20.70 -17.31
N GLY A 432 -2.71 -20.09 -17.48
CA GLY A 432 -2.93 -18.65 -17.49
C GLY A 432 -2.69 -18.07 -16.12
N THR A 433 -1.44 -18.10 -15.71
CA THR A 433 -1.02 -17.61 -14.42
C THR A 433 -1.19 -16.11 -14.32
N PHE A 434 -1.32 -15.67 -13.13
CA PHE A 434 -1.32 -14.34 -12.59
C PHE A 434 -0.05 -13.58 -12.94
N TRP A 435 0.44 -13.70 -14.08
CA TRP A 435 1.64 -13.02 -14.43
C TRP A 435 1.43 -12.03 -15.54
N TYR A 436 2.21 -11.02 -15.48
CA TYR A 436 2.02 -9.82 -16.17
C TYR A 436 2.65 -9.84 -17.56
N ARG A 437 1.82 -9.62 -18.55
CA ARG A 437 2.25 -9.11 -19.86
C ARG A 437 1.71 -7.71 -20.06
N SER A 438 2.57 -6.71 -20.13
CA SER A 438 2.19 -5.44 -20.70
C SER A 438 2.02 -5.60 -22.21
N GLN A 439 0.86 -5.26 -22.73
CA GLN A 439 0.68 -5.21 -24.18
C GLN A 439 1.62 -4.21 -24.86
N GLU A 440 2.06 -3.20 -24.12
CA GLU A 440 3.01 -2.20 -24.61
C GLU A 440 4.47 -2.66 -24.56
N LYS A 441 4.77 -3.68 -23.74
CA LYS A 441 6.13 -4.19 -23.49
C LYS A 441 6.11 -5.72 -23.43
N MET A 442 5.51 -6.34 -24.43
CA MET A 442 5.22 -7.78 -24.39
C MET A 442 6.45 -8.66 -24.23
N GLU A 443 7.52 -8.32 -24.91
CA GLU A 443 8.70 -9.19 -25.00
C GLU A 443 9.66 -8.99 -23.84
N PRO A 444 9.93 -7.77 -23.40
CA PRO A 444 11.03 -7.54 -22.46
C PRO A 444 10.78 -8.05 -21.05
N ARG A 445 9.54 -8.41 -20.71
CA ARG A 445 9.19 -8.75 -19.34
C ARG A 445 9.32 -10.23 -19.01
N LEU A 446 9.65 -11.02 -19.99
CA LEU A 446 9.75 -12.47 -19.88
C LEU A 446 11.17 -12.98 -20.01
N GLY A 447 12.07 -12.55 -19.15
CA GLY A 447 13.41 -13.12 -19.11
C GLY A 447 14.50 -12.30 -19.79
N GLN A 448 14.22 -11.11 -20.27
CA GLN A 448 15.26 -10.16 -20.71
C GLN A 448 15.50 -9.13 -19.61
N THR A 449 15.92 -9.62 -18.48
CA THR A 449 16.09 -8.86 -17.23
C THR A 449 17.16 -7.78 -17.28
N ASN A 450 18.01 -7.76 -18.30
CA ASN A 450 19.18 -6.89 -18.35
C ASN A 450 18.96 -5.58 -19.10
N ILE A 451 17.81 -5.40 -19.75
CA ILE A 451 17.57 -4.28 -20.65
C ILE A 451 16.79 -3.13 -19.99
N ASP A 452 16.00 -3.45 -18.96
CA ASP A 452 15.14 -2.44 -18.32
C ASP A 452 15.24 -2.59 -16.79
N MET A 453 15.89 -1.63 -16.14
CA MET A 453 16.00 -1.61 -14.67
C MET A 453 14.61 -1.60 -14.04
N GLY A 454 14.35 -2.52 -13.14
CA GLY A 454 13.04 -2.69 -12.50
C GLY A 454 12.21 -3.85 -13.03
N MET A 455 12.66 -4.55 -14.05
CA MET A 455 11.95 -5.71 -14.63
C MET A 455 12.60 -7.06 -14.30
N GLU A 456 13.65 -7.04 -13.54
CA GLU A 456 14.54 -8.19 -13.35
C GLU A 456 13.94 -9.36 -12.56
N LYS A 457 12.69 -9.23 -12.07
CA LYS A 457 12.05 -10.27 -11.27
C LYS A 457 10.57 -10.48 -11.58
N GLU A 458 10.10 -10.05 -12.72
CA GLU A 458 8.76 -10.45 -13.17
C GLU A 458 8.80 -11.93 -13.59
N MET A 459 8.91 -12.80 -12.60
CA MET A 459 8.81 -14.22 -12.81
C MET A 459 7.36 -14.60 -13.09
N PRO A 460 7.13 -15.54 -13.98
CA PRO A 460 5.80 -16.13 -14.11
C PRO A 460 5.38 -16.65 -12.74
N LEU A 461 4.20 -16.24 -12.28
CA LEU A 461 3.68 -16.64 -10.99
C LEU A 461 3.12 -18.06 -11.07
N ALA A 462 3.99 -18.98 -11.33
CA ALA A 462 3.67 -20.39 -11.39
C ALA A 462 3.85 -21.08 -10.04
N ILE A 463 3.62 -20.36 -8.93
CA ILE A 463 3.82 -20.93 -7.57
C ILE A 463 2.96 -22.17 -7.38
N GLY A 464 1.68 -22.12 -7.71
CA GLY A 464 0.80 -23.28 -7.60
C GLY A 464 1.30 -24.47 -8.41
N ARG A 465 1.77 -24.24 -9.65
CA ARG A 465 2.34 -25.29 -10.49
C ARG A 465 3.63 -25.86 -9.89
N LEU A 466 4.53 -25.01 -9.42
CA LEU A 466 5.79 -25.45 -8.80
C LEU A 466 5.55 -26.23 -7.52
N VAL A 467 4.57 -25.83 -6.72
CA VAL A 467 4.13 -26.57 -5.53
C VAL A 467 3.60 -27.94 -5.95
N ARG A 468 2.74 -28.03 -6.96
CA ARG A 468 2.19 -29.30 -7.46
C ARG A 468 3.28 -30.23 -8.00
N GLU A 469 4.18 -29.72 -8.82
CA GLU A 469 5.32 -30.48 -9.34
C GLU A 469 6.22 -31.00 -8.20
N CYS A 470 6.49 -30.15 -7.20
CA CYS A 470 7.24 -30.52 -6.01
C CYS A 470 6.51 -31.61 -5.19
N TYR A 471 5.22 -31.46 -4.99
CA TYR A 471 4.37 -32.42 -4.26
C TYR A 471 4.40 -33.81 -4.93
N ASP A 472 4.14 -33.87 -6.24
CA ASP A 472 4.16 -35.11 -7.00
C ASP A 472 5.54 -35.80 -6.90
N ARG A 473 6.61 -35.00 -6.92
CA ARG A 473 7.98 -35.50 -6.76
C ARG A 473 8.27 -35.98 -5.35
N LEU A 474 7.80 -35.27 -4.32
CA LEU A 474 7.93 -35.67 -2.92
C LEU A 474 7.18 -36.96 -2.64
N CYS A 475 5.95 -37.10 -3.13
CA CYS A 475 5.16 -38.34 -2.97
C CYS A 475 5.88 -39.53 -3.60
N GLY A 476 6.37 -39.41 -4.82
CA GLY A 476 7.14 -40.45 -5.47
C GLY A 476 8.44 -40.78 -4.73
N TYR A 477 9.13 -39.77 -4.20
CA TYR A 477 10.37 -39.95 -3.41
C TYR A 477 10.08 -40.66 -2.08
N ASN A 478 9.01 -40.28 -1.37
CA ASN A 478 8.64 -40.87 -0.09
C ASN A 478 8.21 -42.35 -0.21
N GLN A 479 7.58 -42.73 -1.32
CA GLN A 479 7.21 -44.12 -1.59
C GLN A 479 8.43 -45.03 -1.69
N VAL A 480 9.55 -44.54 -2.24
CA VAL A 480 10.76 -45.30 -2.48
C VAL A 480 11.73 -45.24 -1.30
N ARG A 481 11.71 -44.13 -0.56
CA ARG A 481 12.68 -43.82 0.50
C ARG A 481 11.95 -43.27 1.72
N THR A 482 11.26 -44.15 2.45
CA THR A 482 10.57 -43.81 3.68
C THR A 482 11.53 -43.27 4.74
N GLN A 483 11.08 -42.29 5.54
CA GLN A 483 11.83 -41.66 6.64
C GLN A 483 13.03 -40.80 6.22
N GLN A 484 13.06 -40.29 4.99
CA GLN A 484 14.10 -39.34 4.58
C GLN A 484 13.69 -37.90 5.01
N ASN A 485 14.70 -37.07 5.21
CA ASN A 485 14.52 -35.65 5.47
C ASN A 485 14.64 -34.81 4.18
N VAL A 486 14.28 -33.53 4.32
CA VAL A 486 14.30 -32.54 3.23
C VAL A 486 15.72 -32.38 2.65
N ALA A 487 16.77 -32.45 3.49
CA ALA A 487 18.12 -32.35 3.02
C ALA A 487 18.45 -33.41 1.95
N HIS A 488 18.08 -34.68 2.20
CA HIS A 488 18.29 -35.77 1.24
C HIS A 488 17.44 -35.57 -0.03
N PHE A 489 16.21 -35.10 0.11
CA PHE A 489 15.38 -34.82 -1.06
C PHE A 489 16.02 -33.74 -1.96
N ILE A 490 16.48 -32.64 -1.38
CA ILE A 490 17.06 -31.52 -2.13
C ILE A 490 18.38 -31.92 -2.80
N VAL A 491 19.25 -32.72 -2.14
CA VAL A 491 20.47 -33.21 -2.76
C VAL A 491 20.17 -33.98 -4.05
N HIS A 492 19.08 -34.75 -4.09
CA HIS A 492 18.68 -35.49 -5.29
C HIS A 492 17.83 -34.69 -6.28
N ASN A 493 17.23 -33.58 -5.81
CA ASN A 493 16.31 -32.75 -6.58
C ASN A 493 16.58 -31.26 -6.34
N PRO A 494 17.75 -30.73 -6.66
CA PRO A 494 18.20 -29.38 -6.31
C PRO A 494 17.31 -28.26 -6.93
N MET A 495 16.63 -28.55 -8.04
CA MET A 495 15.72 -27.61 -8.69
C MET A 495 14.52 -27.20 -7.80
N TYR A 496 14.18 -28.00 -6.80
CA TYR A 496 13.07 -27.71 -5.90
C TYR A 496 13.49 -26.97 -4.63
N SER A 497 14.79 -26.65 -4.44
CA SER A 497 15.27 -26.01 -3.20
C SER A 497 14.52 -24.69 -2.89
N GLY A 498 14.32 -23.84 -3.88
CA GLY A 498 13.62 -22.57 -3.69
C GLY A 498 12.13 -22.73 -3.28
N ILE A 499 11.41 -23.63 -3.93
CA ILE A 499 10.00 -23.86 -3.59
C ILE A 499 9.87 -24.57 -2.25
N VAL A 500 10.77 -25.47 -1.90
CA VAL A 500 10.80 -26.14 -0.58
C VAL A 500 11.04 -25.12 0.53
N ALA A 501 12.04 -24.23 0.37
CA ALA A 501 12.29 -23.15 1.33
C ALA A 501 11.04 -22.29 1.54
N ARG A 502 10.36 -21.92 0.45
CA ARG A 502 9.13 -21.14 0.48
C ARG A 502 8.01 -21.85 1.23
N ILE A 503 7.75 -23.12 0.93
CA ILE A 503 6.72 -23.92 1.60
C ILE A 503 6.99 -24.03 3.10
N GLN A 504 8.22 -24.32 3.48
CA GLN A 504 8.63 -24.43 4.88
C GLN A 504 8.49 -23.09 5.63
N THR A 505 8.84 -21.99 4.99
CA THR A 505 8.68 -20.63 5.54
C THR A 505 7.21 -20.31 5.78
N MET A 506 6.33 -20.67 4.84
CA MET A 506 4.90 -20.43 4.96
C MET A 506 4.17 -21.39 5.90
N ALA A 507 4.80 -22.50 6.31
CA ALA A 507 4.18 -23.50 7.21
C ALA A 507 3.70 -22.91 8.55
N GLN A 508 4.39 -21.90 9.06
CA GLN A 508 4.07 -21.24 10.33
C GLN A 508 3.15 -20.02 10.17
N SER A 509 2.82 -19.66 8.94
CA SER A 509 2.04 -18.46 8.66
C SER A 509 0.54 -18.72 8.76
N GLN A 510 -0.19 -17.86 9.47
CA GLN A 510 -1.64 -17.97 9.70
C GLN A 510 -2.41 -17.99 8.38
N TYR A 511 -2.12 -17.01 7.51
CA TYR A 511 -2.86 -16.80 6.26
C TYR A 511 -2.21 -17.45 5.05
N GLY A 512 -0.91 -17.80 5.12
CA GLY A 512 -0.22 -18.46 4.03
C GLY A 512 -0.03 -17.56 2.81
N GLU A 513 0.07 -18.16 1.65
CA GLU A 513 0.18 -17.45 0.38
C GLU A 513 -1.19 -17.06 -0.18
N ILE A 514 -1.17 -16.12 -1.11
CA ILE A 514 -2.35 -15.80 -1.90
C ILE A 514 -2.81 -17.09 -2.59
N ARG A 515 -4.00 -17.52 -2.23
CA ARG A 515 -4.66 -18.66 -2.85
C ARG A 515 -4.95 -18.32 -4.30
N GLU A 516 -5.00 -19.31 -5.15
CA GLU A 516 -5.32 -19.10 -6.55
C GLU A 516 -4.48 -17.97 -7.17
N ASN A 517 -3.16 -18.14 -7.21
CA ASN A 517 -2.29 -17.21 -7.95
C ASN A 517 -2.53 -17.22 -9.47
N LEU A 518 -3.68 -17.71 -9.87
CA LEU A 518 -4.19 -17.73 -11.22
C LEU A 518 -5.20 -16.60 -11.44
N VAL A 519 -5.26 -16.10 -12.65
CA VAL A 519 -6.25 -15.10 -13.03
C VAL A 519 -7.64 -15.73 -12.97
N HIS A 520 -8.48 -15.22 -12.09
CA HIS A 520 -9.88 -15.62 -12.00
C HIS A 520 -10.73 -14.80 -12.97
N SER A 521 -11.77 -15.39 -13.56
CA SER A 521 -12.67 -14.71 -14.51
C SER A 521 -13.33 -13.47 -13.91
N ASP A 522 -13.61 -13.51 -12.60
CA ASP A 522 -14.36 -12.48 -11.89
C ASP A 522 -13.48 -11.44 -11.17
N VAL A 523 -12.19 -11.72 -11.01
CA VAL A 523 -11.22 -10.81 -10.40
C VAL A 523 -10.15 -10.43 -11.41
N LEU A 524 -10.17 -9.17 -11.85
CA LEU A 524 -9.12 -8.66 -12.72
C LEU A 524 -7.83 -8.43 -11.93
N PRO A 525 -6.65 -8.75 -12.49
CA PRO A 525 -5.37 -8.49 -11.83
C PRO A 525 -5.19 -7.03 -11.39
N ILE A 526 -5.77 -6.08 -12.15
CA ILE A 526 -5.73 -4.67 -11.80
C ILE A 526 -6.47 -4.37 -10.48
N HIS A 527 -7.56 -5.09 -10.18
CA HIS A 527 -8.31 -4.91 -8.94
C HIS A 527 -7.59 -5.55 -7.75
N LEU A 528 -6.83 -6.62 -7.96
CA LEU A 528 -6.02 -7.22 -6.91
C LEU A 528 -4.89 -6.29 -6.43
N LEU A 529 -4.43 -5.36 -7.26
CA LEU A 529 -3.47 -4.34 -6.84
C LEU A 529 -3.98 -3.49 -5.67
N ARG A 530 -5.30 -3.44 -5.44
CA ARG A 530 -5.86 -2.73 -4.29
C ARG A 530 -5.37 -3.34 -2.97
N CYS A 531 -5.22 -4.66 -2.87
CA CYS A 531 -4.62 -5.29 -1.68
C CYS A 531 -3.25 -4.68 -1.36
N LYS A 532 -2.34 -4.67 -2.32
CA LYS A 532 -1.01 -4.07 -2.17
C LYS A 532 -1.09 -2.57 -1.86
N LEU A 533 -1.95 -1.85 -2.57
CA LEU A 533 -2.06 -0.40 -2.41
C LEU A 533 -2.69 -0.03 -1.06
N SER A 534 -3.53 -0.91 -0.47
CA SER A 534 -4.11 -0.69 0.85
C SER A 534 -3.09 -0.83 1.97
N PHE A 535 -2.15 -1.74 1.91
CA PHE A 535 -1.12 -1.78 2.93
C PHE A 535 -0.10 -0.64 2.79
N PHE A 536 0.13 -0.11 1.60
CA PHE A 536 0.87 1.16 1.47
C PHE A 536 0.08 2.35 2.04
N GLY A 537 -1.23 2.40 1.87
CA GLY A 537 -2.11 3.48 2.30
C GLY A 537 -2.52 4.43 1.18
N VAL A 538 -2.71 3.88 -0.02
CA VAL A 538 -3.17 4.65 -1.18
C VAL A 538 -4.58 5.19 -0.94
N SER A 539 -4.74 6.50 -1.07
CA SER A 539 -5.99 7.22 -0.80
C SER A 539 -6.97 7.14 -1.97
N LYS A 540 -6.46 7.09 -3.20
CA LYS A 540 -7.29 7.04 -4.41
C LYS A 540 -6.79 5.94 -5.32
N PHE A 541 -7.70 5.01 -5.62
CA PHE A 541 -7.53 3.93 -6.57
C PHE A 541 -8.34 4.24 -7.82
N ASP A 542 -7.67 4.55 -8.94
CA ASP A 542 -8.28 4.99 -10.20
C ASP A 542 -7.78 4.11 -11.36
N PRO A 543 -8.44 2.98 -11.63
CA PRO A 543 -8.15 2.16 -12.80
C PRO A 543 -8.35 2.96 -14.08
N ARG A 544 -7.31 3.07 -14.89
CA ARG A 544 -7.34 3.79 -16.18
C ARG A 544 -7.49 2.85 -17.37
N SER A 545 -7.14 1.59 -17.18
CA SER A 545 -7.35 0.50 -18.10
C SER A 545 -7.25 -0.83 -17.35
N ARG A 546 -7.46 -1.94 -18.04
CA ARG A 546 -7.23 -3.28 -17.49
C ARG A 546 -5.78 -3.57 -17.14
N LEU A 547 -4.85 -2.70 -17.57
CA LEU A 547 -3.41 -2.92 -17.47
C LEU A 547 -2.72 -2.01 -16.47
N TRP A 548 -3.34 -0.91 -16.05
CA TRP A 548 -2.71 0.02 -15.13
C TRP A 548 -3.70 0.86 -14.34
N VAL A 549 -3.27 1.26 -13.17
CA VAL A 549 -3.99 2.11 -12.23
C VAL A 549 -3.20 3.39 -11.98
N ARG A 550 -3.91 4.52 -11.97
CA ARG A 550 -3.41 5.74 -11.35
C ARG A 550 -3.80 5.72 -9.89
N ASN A 551 -2.84 5.94 -9.02
CA ASN A 551 -3.12 6.03 -7.60
C ASN A 551 -2.57 7.34 -7.03
N THR A 552 -3.17 7.78 -5.92
CA THR A 552 -2.74 8.96 -5.18
C THR A 552 -2.45 8.55 -3.75
N MET A 553 -1.26 8.89 -3.30
CA MET A 553 -0.76 8.63 -1.96
C MET A 553 -0.82 9.92 -1.14
N PHE A 554 -0.97 9.82 0.17
CA PHE A 554 -1.01 10.96 1.09
C PHE A 554 -2.06 12.04 0.76
N GLN A 555 -3.09 11.74 -0.02
CA GLN A 555 -4.21 12.66 -0.21
C GLN A 555 -5.00 12.75 1.09
N GLY A 556 -5.27 13.96 1.56
CA GLY A 556 -5.88 14.23 2.85
C GLY A 556 -4.89 14.25 4.03
N ALA A 557 -3.66 13.79 3.84
CA ALA A 557 -2.66 13.73 4.90
C ALA A 557 -2.33 15.13 5.46
N PRO A 558 -1.97 15.21 6.77
CA PRO A 558 -1.62 16.48 7.38
C PRO A 558 -0.42 17.13 6.71
N LEU A 559 -0.32 18.44 6.84
CA LEU A 559 0.89 19.20 6.56
C LEU A 559 1.86 19.07 7.73
N ILE A 560 3.13 19.36 7.53
CA ILE A 560 4.11 19.41 8.63
C ILE A 560 3.65 20.39 9.72
N SER A 561 3.04 21.51 9.34
CA SER A 561 2.45 22.50 10.26
C SER A 561 1.22 22.01 11.02
N ASP A 562 0.66 20.87 10.67
CA ASP A 562 -0.49 20.26 11.34
C ASP A 562 -0.09 19.22 12.40
N PHE A 563 1.18 18.88 12.47
CA PHE A 563 1.65 17.87 13.42
C PHE A 563 1.28 18.28 14.86
N GLY A 564 0.73 17.32 15.61
CA GLY A 564 0.22 17.56 16.96
C GLY A 564 -1.21 18.14 17.06
N LYS A 565 -1.84 18.49 15.92
CA LYS A 565 -3.25 18.92 15.92
C LYS A 565 -4.19 17.70 15.97
N PRO A 566 -5.36 17.79 16.63
CA PRO A 566 -6.26 16.64 16.83
C PRO A 566 -6.73 15.99 15.52
N PHE A 567 -6.87 16.74 14.43
CA PHE A 567 -7.33 16.24 13.14
C PHE A 567 -6.22 15.62 12.28
N ALA A 568 -4.96 15.70 12.72
CA ALA A 568 -3.81 15.28 11.89
C ALA A 568 -3.83 13.78 11.53
N ASP A 569 -4.56 12.96 12.28
CA ASP A 569 -4.70 11.53 11.99
C ASP A 569 -6.01 11.15 11.25
N ASP A 570 -6.92 12.08 11.08
CA ASP A 570 -8.22 11.85 10.43
C ASP A 570 -8.19 12.21 8.93
N TRP A 571 -7.53 11.36 8.13
CA TRP A 571 -7.40 11.58 6.68
C TRP A 571 -7.70 10.35 5.82
N GLN A 572 -8.36 9.36 6.41
CA GLN A 572 -8.91 8.25 5.65
C GLN A 572 -10.10 8.74 4.80
N PHE A 573 -10.21 8.25 3.58
CA PHE A 573 -11.27 8.65 2.63
C PHE A 573 -11.37 10.18 2.44
N PRO A 574 -10.35 10.81 1.86
CA PRO A 574 -10.31 12.25 1.68
C PRO A 574 -11.43 12.74 0.76
N ILE A 575 -12.08 13.81 1.15
CA ILE A 575 -13.16 14.47 0.40
C ILE A 575 -12.67 15.82 -0.15
N LYS A 576 -13.30 16.28 -1.23
CA LYS A 576 -12.97 17.59 -1.82
C LYS A 576 -13.23 18.71 -0.82
N PRO A 577 -12.27 19.63 -0.61
CA PRO A 577 -12.48 20.75 0.28
C PRO A 577 -13.50 21.74 -0.30
N VAL A 578 -14.36 22.24 0.54
CA VAL A 578 -15.25 23.36 0.22
C VAL A 578 -14.59 24.64 0.70
N LEU A 579 -14.10 25.45 -0.25
CA LEU A 579 -13.53 26.75 0.08
C LEU A 579 -14.66 27.73 0.39
N THR A 580 -14.76 28.14 1.64
CA THR A 580 -15.59 29.28 1.98
C THR A 580 -14.96 30.54 1.39
N SER A 581 -15.70 31.24 0.53
CA SER A 581 -15.31 32.55 0.05
C SER A 581 -15.11 33.47 1.25
N GLY A 582 -13.84 33.74 1.58
CA GLY A 582 -13.47 34.74 2.57
C GLY A 582 -13.70 36.15 2.06
#